data_abdf93f60b678e8423c1bf42f39627d4
#
_entry.id   abdf93f60b678e8423c1bf42f39627d4
#
_cell.length_a   1.000
_cell.length_b   1.000
_cell.length_c   1.000
_cell.angle_alpha   90.00
_cell.angle_beta   90.00
_cell.angle_gamma   90.00
#
_symmetry.space_group_name_H-M   'P 1'
#
loop_
_entity.id
_entity.type
_entity.pdbx_description
1 polymer ?
#
loop_
_entity_poly.entity_id
_entity_poly.type
_entity_poly.pdbx_seq_one_letter_code
_entity_poly.pdbx_strand_id
1 'polypeptide(L)'
;VVTPGTLHAIHRIKGYSMEYENIIFEMDFLGEGAADLCAGEFLVPLAAGKLFPPVQIKPEEVHYDSLKRCLIQMEELCETKENAYELGVKAAVLQIIFLLIRMYPSREIVSSPDREQLKEVLQEISVKSSENLSVADMAKFCGWSSSHFMRWFKKMTGDSFTSYVNDRRLAEAAEALCQTDDKILTIAQDAGFMNLSNFNRQFKKRYGVTPREYREMIGI
;
A
#
# COMPACT_ATOMS: atom_id res chain seq x y z
N VAL A 1 11.19 5.73 0.79
CA VAL A 1 10.04 6.31 0.08
C VAL A 1 9.52 5.29 -0.92
N VAL A 2 8.23 5.07 -0.93
CA VAL A 2 7.53 4.19 -1.87
C VAL A 2 6.60 5.04 -2.70
N THR A 3 6.76 5.00 -4.02
CA THR A 3 5.94 5.80 -4.94
C THR A 3 4.61 5.11 -5.26
N PRO A 4 3.57 5.87 -5.67
CA PRO A 4 2.28 5.31 -6.06
C PRO A 4 2.42 4.15 -7.06
N GLY A 5 1.61 3.12 -6.91
CA GLY A 5 1.64 1.93 -7.77
C GLY A 5 2.84 1.02 -7.59
N THR A 6 3.72 1.29 -6.62
CA THR A 6 4.87 0.43 -6.32
C THR A 6 4.47 -0.70 -5.38
N LEU A 7 4.68 -1.93 -5.83
CA LEU A 7 4.55 -3.08 -4.94
C LEU A 7 5.69 -3.06 -3.91
N HIS A 8 5.32 -3.12 -2.65
CA HIS A 8 6.27 -3.22 -1.54
C HIS A 8 5.75 -4.15 -0.46
N ALA A 9 6.65 -4.72 0.32
CA ALA A 9 6.32 -5.53 1.47
C ALA A 9 7.32 -5.29 2.59
N ILE A 10 6.83 -5.29 3.82
CA ILE A 10 7.65 -5.22 5.03
C ILE A 10 7.77 -6.63 5.58
N HIS A 11 8.99 -7.16 5.61
CA HIS A 11 9.29 -8.49 6.14
C HIS A 11 10.03 -8.39 7.46
N ARG A 12 9.52 -9.11 8.46
CA ARG A 12 10.23 -9.24 9.74
C ARG A 12 11.46 -10.13 9.56
N ILE A 13 12.62 -9.59 9.89
CA ILE A 13 13.86 -10.37 9.96
C ILE A 13 13.90 -11.10 11.31
N LYS A 14 14.05 -12.43 11.28
CA LYS A 14 14.08 -13.25 12.50
C LYS A 14 15.27 -12.82 13.38
N GLY A 15 14.97 -12.49 14.64
CA GLY A 15 15.99 -12.08 15.61
C GLY A 15 16.18 -10.57 15.75
N TYR A 16 15.45 -9.76 14.99
CA TYR A 16 15.46 -8.30 15.10
C TYR A 16 14.09 -7.76 15.43
N SER A 17 14.02 -6.76 16.30
CA SER A 17 12.84 -5.89 16.45
C SER A 17 13.00 -4.74 15.46
N MET A 18 11.88 -4.32 14.85
CA MET A 18 11.84 -3.16 13.97
C MET A 18 10.68 -2.28 14.43
N GLU A 19 11.02 -1.04 14.76
CA GLU A 19 10.05 0.04 14.94
C GLU A 19 10.04 0.86 13.65
N TYR A 20 8.88 1.18 13.14
CA TYR A 20 8.73 2.00 11.94
C TYR A 20 7.43 2.79 12.01
N GLU A 21 7.44 3.92 11.37
CA GLU A 21 6.28 4.76 11.15
C GLU A 21 5.95 4.81 9.66
N ASN A 22 4.66 4.80 9.34
CA ASN A 22 4.17 4.96 7.99
C ASN A 22 3.48 6.31 7.85
N ILE A 23 3.94 7.13 6.93
CA ILE A 23 3.24 8.32 6.49
C ILE A 23 2.62 7.99 5.14
N ILE A 24 1.29 7.85 5.12
CA ILE A 24 0.52 7.52 3.93
C ILE A 24 -0.42 8.69 3.65
N PHE A 25 -0.44 9.16 2.42
CA PHE A 25 -1.37 10.19 1.96
C PHE A 25 -1.84 9.91 0.53
N GLU A 26 -3.06 10.31 0.22
CA GLU A 26 -3.59 10.28 -1.13
C GLU A 26 -3.04 11.47 -1.92
N MET A 27 -2.82 11.27 -3.22
CA MET A 27 -2.27 12.34 -4.07
C MET A 27 -3.21 13.54 -4.18
N ASP A 28 -4.53 13.32 -4.07
CA ASP A 28 -5.56 14.37 -4.07
C ASP A 28 -5.38 15.37 -2.90
N PHE A 29 -4.77 14.91 -1.79
CA PHE A 29 -4.38 15.79 -0.68
C PHE A 29 -3.46 16.92 -1.14
N LEU A 30 -2.62 16.69 -2.14
CA LEU A 30 -1.69 17.70 -2.66
C LEU A 30 -2.35 18.72 -3.59
N GLY A 31 -3.58 18.46 -4.01
CA GLY A 31 -4.41 19.32 -4.83
C GLY A 31 -4.66 18.75 -6.22
N GLU A 32 -5.87 18.96 -6.70
CA GLU A 32 -6.29 18.70 -8.07
C GLU A 32 -6.31 20.04 -8.84
N GLY A 33 -5.65 20.07 -9.99
CA GLY A 33 -5.77 21.23 -10.87
C GLY A 33 -4.95 21.09 -12.13
N ALA A 34 -5.60 20.76 -13.25
CA ALA A 34 -4.96 20.75 -14.58
C ALA A 34 -4.39 22.13 -15.01
N ALA A 35 -4.68 23.19 -14.26
CA ALA A 35 -4.19 24.54 -14.51
C ALA A 35 -2.92 24.89 -13.70
N ASP A 36 -2.52 24.03 -12.75
CA ASP A 36 -1.29 24.23 -11.98
C ASP A 36 -0.10 23.56 -12.71
N LEU A 37 0.86 24.37 -13.13
CA LEU A 37 2.09 23.89 -13.78
C LEU A 37 2.83 22.86 -12.94
N CYS A 38 2.90 23.04 -11.62
CA CYS A 38 3.55 22.09 -10.73
C CYS A 38 2.78 20.75 -10.66
N ALA A 39 1.46 20.80 -10.67
CA ALA A 39 0.64 19.59 -10.68
C ALA A 39 0.88 18.79 -11.97
N GLY A 40 0.81 19.43 -13.13
CA GLY A 40 1.02 18.77 -14.43
C GLY A 40 2.43 18.21 -14.61
N GLU A 41 3.44 18.95 -14.21
CA GLU A 41 4.84 18.60 -14.44
C GLU A 41 5.40 17.62 -13.39
N PHE A 42 4.94 17.69 -12.15
CA PHE A 42 5.51 16.90 -11.04
C PHE A 42 4.52 15.96 -10.35
N LEU A 43 3.32 16.44 -9.97
CA LEU A 43 2.43 15.63 -9.15
C LEU A 43 1.73 14.52 -9.98
N VAL A 44 1.29 14.82 -11.19
CA VAL A 44 0.67 13.83 -12.08
C VAL A 44 1.66 12.73 -12.46
N PRO A 45 2.91 13.00 -12.89
CA PRO A 45 3.92 11.97 -13.12
C PRO A 45 4.29 11.20 -11.85
N LEU A 46 4.30 11.85 -10.68
CA LEU A 46 4.52 11.19 -9.39
C LEU A 46 3.41 10.18 -9.08
N ALA A 47 2.15 10.61 -9.21
CA ALA A 47 0.98 9.74 -9.04
C ALA A 47 0.98 8.56 -10.01
N ALA A 48 1.46 8.76 -11.22
CA ALA A 48 1.65 7.69 -12.22
C ALA A 48 2.90 6.82 -11.97
N GLY A 49 3.67 7.06 -10.90
CA GLY A 49 4.90 6.32 -10.59
C GLY A 49 6.04 6.54 -11.60
N LYS A 50 6.02 7.68 -12.32
CA LYS A 50 6.96 7.96 -13.43
C LYS A 50 8.07 8.95 -13.06
N LEU A 51 8.05 9.53 -11.85
CA LEU A 51 8.98 10.60 -11.52
C LEU A 51 10.32 10.09 -11.00
N PHE A 52 10.29 9.15 -10.08
CA PHE A 52 11.47 8.45 -9.57
C PHE A 52 11.08 7.06 -9.05
N PRO A 53 12.05 6.10 -8.99
CA PRO A 53 11.79 4.78 -8.44
C PRO A 53 11.62 4.84 -6.91
N PRO A 54 11.13 3.78 -6.27
CA PRO A 54 11.18 3.66 -4.82
C PRO A 54 12.62 3.79 -4.33
N VAL A 55 12.83 4.63 -3.32
CA VAL A 55 14.18 4.97 -2.84
C VAL A 55 14.31 4.72 -1.34
N GLN A 56 15.45 4.22 -0.94
CA GLN A 56 15.91 4.20 0.44
C GLN A 56 16.92 5.32 0.60
N ILE A 57 16.68 6.23 1.52
CA ILE A 57 17.55 7.37 1.80
C ILE A 57 18.37 7.05 3.04
N LYS A 58 19.69 7.12 2.90
CA LYS A 58 20.62 6.84 3.98
C LYS A 58 21.11 8.11 4.65
N PRO A 59 21.56 8.03 5.93
CA PRO A 59 22.03 9.20 6.66
C PRO A 59 23.15 9.98 5.99
N GLU A 60 23.95 9.33 5.15
CA GLU A 60 25.09 9.94 4.45
C GLU A 60 24.69 10.71 3.19
N GLU A 61 23.45 10.58 2.75
CA GLU A 61 22.97 11.23 1.51
C GLU A 61 22.72 12.70 1.70
N VAL A 62 22.97 13.45 0.63
CA VAL A 62 22.67 14.89 0.56
C VAL A 62 21.16 15.07 0.80
N HIS A 63 20.81 16.07 1.61
CA HIS A 63 19.42 16.37 2.01
C HIS A 63 18.76 15.41 3.01
N TYR A 64 19.44 14.36 3.53
CA TYR A 64 18.90 13.49 4.57
C TYR A 64 18.36 14.28 5.78
N ASP A 65 19.16 15.19 6.33
CA ASP A 65 18.76 16.02 7.48
C ASP A 65 17.58 16.95 7.15
N SER A 66 17.49 17.42 5.91
CA SER A 66 16.36 18.25 5.48
C SER A 66 15.07 17.43 5.38
N LEU A 67 15.15 16.22 4.85
CA LEU A 67 14.02 15.30 4.81
C LEU A 67 13.58 14.89 6.22
N LYS A 68 14.53 14.57 7.09
CA LYS A 68 14.27 14.23 8.49
C LYS A 68 13.55 15.38 9.22
N ARG A 69 13.98 16.61 9.02
CA ARG A 69 13.28 17.78 9.60
C ARG A 69 11.85 17.92 9.10
N CYS A 70 11.59 17.68 7.81
CA CYS A 70 10.23 17.72 7.29
C CYS A 70 9.33 16.63 7.95
N LEU A 71 9.86 15.43 8.17
CA LEU A 71 9.13 14.35 8.84
C LEU A 71 8.81 14.72 10.29
N ILE A 72 9.79 15.18 11.07
CA ILE A 72 9.60 15.63 12.46
C ILE A 72 8.56 16.77 12.52
N GLN A 73 8.67 17.75 11.63
CA GLN A 73 7.68 18.85 11.56
C GLN A 73 6.28 18.35 11.28
N MET A 74 6.10 17.37 10.40
CA MET A 74 4.79 16.76 10.12
C MET A 74 4.23 16.05 11.35
N GLU A 75 5.06 15.32 12.08
CA GLU A 75 4.69 14.63 13.32
C GLU A 75 4.20 15.65 14.37
N GLU A 76 4.99 16.68 14.65
CA GLU A 76 4.64 17.77 15.58
C GLU A 76 3.31 18.46 15.21
N LEU A 77 3.10 18.76 13.93
CA LEU A 77 1.87 19.35 13.43
C LEU A 77 0.66 18.41 13.62
N CYS A 78 0.83 17.11 13.39
CA CYS A 78 -0.23 16.13 13.57
C CYS A 78 -0.55 15.87 15.05
N GLU A 79 0.42 16.03 15.94
CA GLU A 79 0.21 15.92 17.40
C GLU A 79 -0.51 17.13 17.96
N THR A 80 -0.05 18.33 17.63
CA THR A 80 -0.58 19.59 18.20
C THR A 80 -1.93 19.97 17.62
N LYS A 81 -2.15 19.69 16.33
CA LYS A 81 -3.38 20.04 15.57
C LYS A 81 -3.82 21.49 15.76
N GLU A 82 -2.86 22.40 15.80
CA GLU A 82 -3.14 23.83 15.87
C GLU A 82 -3.83 24.32 14.57
N ASN A 83 -4.32 25.55 14.60
CA ASN A 83 -5.02 26.13 13.44
C ASN A 83 -4.17 26.03 12.16
N ALA A 84 -4.76 25.53 11.08
CA ALA A 84 -4.12 25.32 9.77
C ALA A 84 -2.98 24.27 9.75
N TYR A 85 -2.97 23.31 10.69
CA TYR A 85 -1.95 22.25 10.70
C TYR A 85 -1.95 21.43 9.40
N GLU A 86 -3.11 21.19 8.78
CA GLU A 86 -3.24 20.48 7.49
C GLU A 86 -2.46 21.20 6.37
N LEU A 87 -2.48 22.54 6.36
CA LEU A 87 -1.70 23.32 5.41
C LEU A 87 -0.20 23.17 5.66
N GLY A 88 0.21 23.12 6.93
CA GLY A 88 1.60 22.88 7.32
C GLY A 88 2.07 21.48 6.92
N VAL A 89 1.26 20.45 7.15
CA VAL A 89 1.52 19.07 6.73
C VAL A 89 1.67 19.01 5.20
N LYS A 90 0.75 19.63 4.46
CA LYS A 90 0.82 19.70 2.99
C LYS A 90 2.09 20.36 2.50
N ALA A 91 2.51 21.46 3.11
CA ALA A 91 3.74 22.15 2.77
C ALA A 91 4.97 21.27 3.02
N ALA A 92 5.02 20.54 4.13
CA ALA A 92 6.11 19.62 4.44
C ALA A 92 6.16 18.45 3.44
N VAL A 93 5.02 17.87 3.05
CA VAL A 93 4.96 16.84 2.00
C VAL A 93 5.48 17.36 0.66
N LEU A 94 5.06 18.56 0.24
CA LEU A 94 5.55 19.18 -0.99
C LEU A 94 7.07 19.45 -0.93
N GLN A 95 7.59 19.84 0.24
CA GLN A 95 9.03 20.01 0.45
C GLN A 95 9.78 18.68 0.34
N ILE A 96 9.23 17.59 0.87
CA ILE A 96 9.79 16.25 0.72
C ILE A 96 9.84 15.86 -0.76
N ILE A 97 8.75 16.03 -1.50
CA ILE A 97 8.68 15.74 -2.94
C ILE A 97 9.71 16.54 -3.71
N PHE A 98 9.82 17.83 -3.44
CA PHE A 98 10.82 18.72 -4.05
C PHE A 98 12.26 18.21 -3.82
N LEU A 99 12.61 17.85 -2.58
CA LEU A 99 13.93 17.31 -2.26
C LEU A 99 14.20 15.98 -2.98
N LEU A 100 13.21 15.09 -3.03
CA LEU A 100 13.32 13.81 -3.73
C LEU A 100 13.55 13.99 -5.23
N ILE A 101 12.82 14.89 -5.88
CA ILE A 101 13.01 15.19 -7.30
C ILE A 101 14.43 15.71 -7.56
N ARG A 102 14.97 16.54 -6.67
CA ARG A 102 16.36 17.03 -6.79
C ARG A 102 17.41 15.95 -6.57
N MET A 103 17.15 15.03 -5.64
CA MET A 103 18.07 13.92 -5.35
C MET A 103 18.05 12.86 -6.46
N TYR A 104 16.90 12.65 -7.03
CA TYR A 104 16.66 11.59 -8.03
C TYR A 104 16.04 12.22 -9.31
N PRO A 105 16.81 13.03 -10.04
CA PRO A 105 16.30 13.60 -11.29
C PRO A 105 15.86 12.48 -12.22
N SER A 106 14.73 12.68 -12.86
CA SER A 106 14.03 11.67 -13.69
C SER A 106 14.99 10.91 -14.58
N ARG A 107 15.25 9.67 -14.23
CA ARG A 107 15.71 8.67 -15.18
C ARG A 107 14.44 8.03 -15.74
N GLU A 108 14.37 7.81 -17.04
CA GLU A 108 13.35 6.92 -17.59
C GLU A 108 13.31 5.66 -16.73
N ILE A 109 12.23 5.51 -15.99
CA ILE A 109 12.03 4.27 -15.21
C ILE A 109 11.77 3.22 -16.29
N VAL A 110 12.80 2.49 -16.67
CA VAL A 110 12.67 1.33 -17.54
C VAL A 110 11.84 0.32 -16.77
N SER A 111 10.53 0.36 -17.01
CA SER A 111 9.62 -0.62 -16.48
C SER A 111 10.02 -1.98 -17.09
N SER A 112 10.31 -2.95 -16.24
CA SER A 112 10.53 -4.30 -16.75
C SER A 112 9.18 -4.91 -17.11
N PRO A 113 9.09 -5.72 -18.18
CA PRO A 113 7.85 -6.42 -18.54
C PRO A 113 7.23 -7.18 -17.38
N ASP A 114 8.05 -7.77 -16.51
CA ASP A 114 7.60 -8.45 -15.28
C ASP A 114 6.90 -7.50 -14.30
N ARG A 115 7.33 -6.23 -14.19
CA ARG A 115 6.70 -5.25 -13.29
C ARG A 115 5.35 -4.76 -13.83
N GLU A 116 5.26 -4.51 -15.13
CA GLU A 116 3.97 -4.14 -15.75
C GLU A 116 2.97 -5.28 -15.63
N GLN A 117 3.39 -6.51 -15.93
CA GLN A 117 2.55 -7.69 -15.78
C GLN A 117 2.10 -7.87 -14.33
N LEU A 118 2.98 -7.64 -13.35
CA LEU A 118 2.63 -7.71 -11.94
C LEU A 118 1.59 -6.66 -11.57
N LYS A 119 1.74 -5.43 -12.04
CA LYS A 119 0.79 -4.36 -11.80
C LYS A 119 -0.61 -4.73 -12.31
N GLU A 120 -0.70 -5.27 -13.53
CA GLU A 120 -1.97 -5.73 -14.11
C GLU A 120 -2.58 -6.86 -13.26
N VAL A 121 -1.77 -7.85 -12.87
CA VAL A 121 -2.21 -8.97 -12.01
C VAL A 121 -2.73 -8.47 -10.66
N LEU A 122 -2.04 -7.54 -10.02
CA LEU A 122 -2.46 -7.00 -8.72
C LEU A 122 -3.72 -6.13 -8.84
N GLN A 123 -3.86 -5.39 -9.94
CA GLN A 123 -5.07 -4.64 -10.22
C GLN A 123 -6.27 -5.58 -10.40
N GLU A 124 -6.10 -6.67 -11.15
CA GLU A 124 -7.14 -7.68 -11.33
C GLU A 124 -7.52 -8.35 -10.01
N ILE A 125 -6.54 -8.69 -9.16
CA ILE A 125 -6.79 -9.19 -7.80
C ILE A 125 -7.56 -8.15 -6.98
N SER A 126 -7.21 -6.87 -7.07
CA SER A 126 -7.85 -5.80 -6.31
C SER A 126 -9.33 -5.64 -6.67
N VAL A 127 -9.65 -5.76 -7.95
CA VAL A 127 -11.04 -5.62 -8.43
C VAL A 127 -11.87 -6.87 -8.11
N LYS A 128 -11.25 -8.05 -8.13
CA LYS A 128 -11.94 -9.35 -8.01
C LYS A 128 -11.61 -10.11 -6.72
N SER A 129 -11.09 -9.45 -5.70
CA SER A 129 -10.69 -10.10 -4.44
C SER A 129 -11.82 -10.87 -3.78
N SER A 130 -13.03 -10.33 -3.81
CA SER A 130 -14.25 -10.96 -3.27
C SER A 130 -14.82 -12.10 -4.12
N GLU A 131 -14.42 -12.21 -5.39
CA GLU A 131 -14.85 -13.27 -6.29
C GLU A 131 -14.03 -14.55 -6.07
N ASN A 132 -14.50 -15.68 -6.62
CA ASN A 132 -13.76 -16.95 -6.57
C ASN A 132 -12.56 -16.95 -7.53
N LEU A 133 -11.56 -16.13 -7.23
CA LEU A 133 -10.36 -15.96 -8.05
C LEU A 133 -9.41 -17.14 -7.89
N SER A 134 -9.20 -17.91 -8.94
CA SER A 134 -8.33 -19.08 -8.93
C SER A 134 -6.95 -18.80 -9.57
N VAL A 135 -5.97 -19.64 -9.21
CA VAL A 135 -4.65 -19.65 -9.88
C VAL A 135 -4.78 -19.87 -11.39
N ALA A 136 -5.76 -20.72 -11.80
CA ALA A 136 -5.99 -21.04 -13.22
C ALA A 136 -6.48 -19.81 -13.99
N ASP A 137 -7.39 -19.01 -13.39
CA ASP A 137 -7.91 -17.80 -14.01
C ASP A 137 -6.80 -16.77 -14.21
N MET A 138 -5.96 -16.57 -13.19
CA MET A 138 -4.84 -15.62 -13.27
C MET A 138 -3.73 -16.09 -14.21
N ALA A 139 -3.46 -17.38 -14.27
CA ALA A 139 -2.54 -17.94 -15.25
C ALA A 139 -3.05 -17.72 -16.68
N LYS A 140 -4.36 -17.93 -16.91
CA LYS A 140 -5.01 -17.67 -18.19
C LYS A 140 -4.98 -16.17 -18.54
N PHE A 141 -5.22 -15.30 -17.58
CA PHE A 141 -5.11 -13.84 -17.74
C PHE A 141 -3.72 -13.43 -18.25
N CYS A 142 -2.64 -14.03 -17.70
CA CYS A 142 -1.27 -13.78 -18.13
C CYS A 142 -0.88 -14.55 -19.41
N GLY A 143 -1.71 -15.44 -19.94
CA GLY A 143 -1.34 -16.34 -21.06
C GLY A 143 -0.33 -17.42 -20.66
N TRP A 144 -0.28 -17.83 -19.40
CA TRP A 144 0.69 -18.77 -18.84
C TRP A 144 0.06 -20.05 -18.31
N SER A 145 0.90 -21.08 -18.05
CA SER A 145 0.49 -22.22 -17.26
C SER A 145 0.40 -21.85 -15.77
N SER A 146 -0.47 -22.55 -15.02
CA SER A 146 -0.62 -22.35 -13.57
C SER A 146 0.72 -22.52 -12.81
N SER A 147 1.55 -23.46 -13.22
CA SER A 147 2.86 -23.69 -12.60
C SER A 147 3.85 -22.55 -12.85
N HIS A 148 3.81 -21.95 -14.05
CA HIS A 148 4.63 -20.79 -14.39
C HIS A 148 4.17 -19.57 -13.58
N PHE A 149 2.87 -19.29 -13.59
CA PHE A 149 2.27 -18.19 -12.85
C PHE A 149 2.60 -18.26 -11.35
N MET A 150 2.41 -19.43 -10.70
CA MET A 150 2.69 -19.59 -9.26
C MET A 150 4.16 -19.30 -8.91
N ARG A 151 5.11 -19.79 -9.72
CA ARG A 151 6.54 -19.54 -9.48
C ARG A 151 6.91 -18.09 -9.69
N TRP A 152 6.42 -17.49 -10.77
CA TRP A 152 6.63 -16.09 -11.10
C TRP A 152 6.02 -15.18 -10.03
N PHE A 153 4.75 -15.40 -9.66
CA PHE A 153 4.06 -14.60 -8.65
C PHE A 153 4.80 -14.63 -7.31
N LYS A 154 5.19 -15.83 -6.86
CA LYS A 154 5.98 -15.97 -5.62
C LYS A 154 7.35 -15.30 -5.71
N LYS A 155 8.02 -15.36 -6.86
CA LYS A 155 9.29 -14.64 -7.09
C LYS A 155 9.09 -13.12 -7.00
N MET A 156 7.99 -12.61 -7.54
CA MET A 156 7.73 -11.17 -7.62
C MET A 156 7.19 -10.58 -6.31
N THR A 157 6.37 -11.33 -5.58
CA THR A 157 5.67 -10.84 -4.37
C THR A 157 6.26 -11.36 -3.06
N GLY A 158 7.04 -12.41 -3.09
CA GLY A 158 7.52 -13.15 -1.92
C GLY A 158 6.52 -14.19 -1.40
N ASP A 159 5.23 -14.07 -1.73
CA ASP A 159 4.14 -14.89 -1.22
C ASP A 159 3.49 -15.76 -2.29
N SER A 160 2.83 -16.85 -1.85
CA SER A 160 1.98 -17.60 -2.76
C SER A 160 0.73 -16.78 -3.15
N PHE A 161 0.23 -16.97 -4.36
CA PHE A 161 -0.99 -16.30 -4.83
C PHE A 161 -2.18 -16.46 -3.86
N THR A 162 -2.42 -17.68 -3.38
CA THR A 162 -3.51 -17.96 -2.44
C THR A 162 -3.33 -17.23 -1.11
N SER A 163 -2.11 -17.17 -0.59
CA SER A 163 -1.80 -16.41 0.63
C SER A 163 -2.07 -14.93 0.42
N TYR A 164 -1.58 -14.38 -0.67
CA TYR A 164 -1.75 -12.97 -1.02
C TYR A 164 -3.22 -12.56 -1.13
N VAL A 165 -4.03 -13.34 -1.87
CA VAL A 165 -5.48 -13.08 -2.01
C VAL A 165 -6.19 -13.17 -0.65
N ASN A 166 -5.87 -14.19 0.16
CA ASN A 166 -6.46 -14.33 1.49
C ASN A 166 -6.07 -13.18 2.42
N ASP A 167 -4.83 -12.73 2.38
CA ASP A 167 -4.35 -11.61 3.19
C ASP A 167 -5.04 -10.30 2.81
N ARG A 168 -5.31 -10.09 1.53
CA ARG A 168 -6.08 -8.95 1.04
C ARG A 168 -7.53 -9.00 1.51
N ARG A 169 -8.20 -10.13 1.35
CA ARG A 169 -9.57 -10.35 1.86
C ARG A 169 -9.68 -10.09 3.36
N LEU A 170 -8.70 -10.55 4.12
CA LEU A 170 -8.66 -10.31 5.57
C LEU A 170 -8.47 -8.82 5.90
N ALA A 171 -7.71 -8.09 5.10
CA ALA A 171 -7.55 -6.65 5.27
C ALA A 171 -8.85 -5.90 4.96
N GLU A 172 -9.53 -6.22 3.87
CA GLU A 172 -10.84 -5.67 3.51
C GLU A 172 -11.90 -5.98 4.60
N ALA A 173 -11.90 -7.21 5.12
CA ALA A 173 -12.78 -7.58 6.23
C ALA A 173 -12.46 -6.81 7.53
N ALA A 174 -11.19 -6.59 7.84
CA ALA A 174 -10.78 -5.82 9.00
C ALA A 174 -11.22 -4.35 8.90
N GLU A 175 -11.11 -3.76 7.72
CA GLU A 175 -11.61 -2.43 7.42
C GLU A 175 -13.14 -2.34 7.58
N ALA A 176 -13.89 -3.29 7.01
CA ALA A 176 -15.35 -3.37 7.17
C ALA A 176 -15.78 -3.53 8.63
N LEU A 177 -15.02 -4.32 9.43
CA LEU A 177 -15.25 -4.44 10.87
C LEU A 177 -15.10 -3.12 11.62
N CYS A 178 -14.27 -2.21 11.13
CA CYS A 178 -14.04 -0.87 11.71
C CYS A 178 -15.08 0.16 11.25
N GLN A 179 -15.64 -0.01 10.06
CA GLN A 179 -16.45 1.02 9.41
C GLN A 179 -17.95 0.74 9.44
N THR A 180 -18.36 -0.52 9.76
CA THR A 180 -19.75 -0.94 9.69
C THR A 180 -20.17 -1.78 10.89
N ASP A 181 -21.49 -1.78 11.18
CA ASP A 181 -22.11 -2.67 12.16
C ASP A 181 -22.61 -4.00 11.54
N ASP A 182 -22.19 -4.31 10.33
CA ASP A 182 -22.62 -5.50 9.62
C ASP A 182 -22.24 -6.79 10.40
N LYS A 183 -23.06 -7.81 10.21
CA LYS A 183 -22.79 -9.11 10.83
C LYS A 183 -21.45 -9.67 10.33
N ILE A 184 -20.68 -10.25 11.22
CA ILE A 184 -19.38 -10.88 10.89
C ILE A 184 -19.52 -11.89 9.74
N LEU A 185 -20.63 -12.59 9.68
CA LEU A 185 -20.94 -13.51 8.57
C LEU A 185 -21.06 -12.78 7.23
N THR A 186 -21.75 -11.66 7.19
CA THR A 186 -21.90 -10.81 6.00
C THR A 186 -20.53 -10.29 5.55
N ILE A 187 -19.78 -9.69 6.46
CA ILE A 187 -18.41 -9.19 6.18
C ILE A 187 -17.51 -10.30 5.62
N ALA A 188 -17.56 -11.51 6.22
CA ALA A 188 -16.77 -12.62 5.73
C ALA A 188 -17.17 -13.05 4.30
N GLN A 189 -18.47 -13.05 3.99
CA GLN A 189 -18.99 -13.37 2.65
C GLN A 189 -18.62 -12.32 1.63
N ASP A 190 -18.80 -11.05 1.96
CA ASP A 190 -18.47 -9.91 1.09
C ASP A 190 -16.96 -9.82 0.81
N ALA A 191 -16.14 -10.21 1.79
CA ALA A 191 -14.69 -10.36 1.60
C ALA A 191 -14.30 -11.66 0.82
N GLY A 192 -15.26 -12.45 0.33
CA GLY A 192 -15.03 -13.63 -0.50
C GLY A 192 -14.69 -14.92 0.26
N PHE A 193 -15.00 -15.01 1.56
CA PHE A 193 -14.85 -16.24 2.31
C PHE A 193 -16.12 -17.09 2.24
N MET A 194 -16.04 -18.26 1.63
CA MET A 194 -17.14 -19.21 1.52
C MET A 194 -17.48 -19.91 2.85
N ASN A 195 -16.60 -19.86 3.85
CA ASN A 195 -16.75 -20.57 5.11
C ASN A 195 -16.30 -19.70 6.28
N LEU A 196 -17.25 -19.39 7.18
CA LEU A 196 -17.02 -18.56 8.36
C LEU A 196 -15.96 -19.14 9.31
N SER A 197 -15.91 -20.47 9.47
CA SER A 197 -14.90 -21.10 10.35
C SER A 197 -13.49 -20.93 9.80
N ASN A 198 -13.35 -21.01 8.47
CA ASN A 198 -12.06 -20.75 7.81
C ASN A 198 -11.67 -19.28 7.93
N PHE A 199 -12.62 -18.35 7.73
CA PHE A 199 -12.42 -16.92 7.94
C PHE A 199 -11.93 -16.63 9.36
N ASN A 200 -12.66 -17.06 10.39
CA ASN A 200 -12.31 -16.82 11.79
C ASN A 200 -10.91 -17.35 12.12
N ARG A 201 -10.57 -18.56 11.65
CA ARG A 201 -9.25 -19.15 11.87
C ARG A 201 -8.14 -18.34 11.22
N GLN A 202 -8.32 -17.90 9.97
CA GLN A 202 -7.33 -17.11 9.24
C GLN A 202 -7.21 -15.70 9.80
N PHE A 203 -8.33 -15.07 10.16
CA PHE A 203 -8.36 -13.77 10.78
C PHE A 203 -7.59 -13.77 12.12
N LYS A 204 -7.90 -14.74 13.01
CA LYS A 204 -7.17 -14.90 14.27
C LYS A 204 -5.67 -15.18 14.07
N LYS A 205 -5.31 -15.96 13.05
CA LYS A 205 -3.91 -16.21 12.69
C LYS A 205 -3.17 -14.93 12.29
N ARG A 206 -3.84 -14.02 11.56
CA ARG A 206 -3.24 -12.78 11.06
C ARG A 206 -3.19 -11.67 12.10
N TYR A 207 -4.30 -11.44 12.81
CA TYR A 207 -4.47 -10.31 13.74
C TYR A 207 -4.29 -10.68 15.21
N GLY A 208 -4.14 -11.96 15.54
CA GLY A 208 -3.97 -12.44 16.93
C GLY A 208 -5.27 -12.60 17.70
N VAL A 209 -6.34 -11.96 17.26
CA VAL A 209 -7.67 -11.92 17.89
C VAL A 209 -8.75 -12.36 16.90
N THR A 210 -9.93 -12.73 17.43
CA THR A 210 -11.08 -13.05 16.57
C THR A 210 -11.67 -11.78 15.95
N PRO A 211 -12.45 -11.88 14.85
CA PRO A 211 -13.13 -10.72 14.25
C PRO A 211 -14.01 -9.96 15.25
N ARG A 212 -14.66 -10.68 16.17
CA ARG A 212 -15.48 -10.07 17.22
C ARG A 212 -14.65 -9.27 18.21
N GLU A 213 -13.61 -9.87 18.75
CA GLU A 213 -12.65 -9.20 19.64
C GLU A 213 -12.01 -7.99 18.98
N TYR A 214 -11.69 -8.10 17.68
CA TYR A 214 -11.12 -7.02 16.88
C TYR A 214 -12.06 -5.82 16.81
N ARG A 215 -13.36 -6.03 16.52
CA ARG A 215 -14.39 -4.97 16.53
C ARG A 215 -14.54 -4.33 17.92
N GLU A 216 -14.61 -5.14 18.97
CA GLU A 216 -14.73 -4.66 20.35
C GLU A 216 -13.53 -3.80 20.80
N MET A 217 -12.31 -4.10 20.31
CA MET A 217 -11.09 -3.31 20.63
C MET A 217 -11.08 -1.94 19.98
N ILE A 218 -11.76 -1.76 18.85
CA ILE A 218 -11.76 -0.49 18.09
C ILE A 218 -12.90 0.43 18.54
N GLY A 219 -13.86 -0.08 19.33
CA GLY A 219 -14.85 0.75 20.03
C GLY A 219 -16.03 1.23 19.18
N ILE A 220 -16.45 0.43 18.17
CA ILE A 220 -17.72 0.61 17.47
C ILE A 220 -18.77 -0.34 18.06
#